data_75ea307c49bec7cc3cbd80f8290c1b8f
#
_entry.id   75ea307c49bec7cc3cbd80f8290c1b8f
#
_cell.length_a   1.000
_cell.length_b   1.000
_cell.length_c   1.000
_cell.angle_alpha   90.00
_cell.angle_beta   90.00
_cell.angle_gamma   90.00
#
_symmetry.space_group_name_H-M   'P 1'
#
loop_
_entity.id
_entity.type
_entity.pdbx_description
1 polymer ?
#
loop_
_entity_poly.entity_id
_entity_poly.type
_entity_poly.pdbx_seq_one_letter_code
_entity_poly.pdbx_strand_id
1 'polypeptide(L)'
;MRVANFTIAGGYRSTLQLLGDPRVSPTAIFVASDEMAMGAIMAARDLGKRVPDDLSIIGIDGHELGDFFGLTTVSQFPETQGRLAAEAVLHALDGESMPAHNVDLPFELVVRRSTSVPKDQLPA
;
A
#
# COMPACT_ATOMS: atom_id res chain seq x y z
N MET A 1 0.59 15.67 -3.43
CA MET A 1 1.12 14.39 -3.97
C MET A 1 2.63 14.46 -4.04
N ARG A 2 3.34 13.38 -3.69
CA ARG A 2 4.80 13.24 -3.81
C ARG A 2 5.11 12.01 -4.67
N VAL A 3 6.21 12.05 -5.41
CA VAL A 3 6.64 10.96 -6.31
C VAL A 3 7.71 10.13 -5.61
N ALA A 4 7.53 8.81 -5.63
CA ALA A 4 8.49 7.82 -5.16
C ALA A 4 8.56 6.69 -6.20
N ASN A 5 9.72 6.11 -6.41
CA ASN A 5 9.96 5.18 -7.53
C ASN A 5 9.62 3.72 -7.17
N PHE A 6 8.46 3.48 -6.53
CA PHE A 6 8.01 2.15 -6.08
C PHE A 6 9.07 1.37 -5.30
N THR A 7 9.84 2.08 -4.44
CA THR A 7 10.85 1.49 -3.58
C THR A 7 10.66 1.93 -2.13
N ILE A 8 11.11 1.12 -1.19
CA ILE A 8 11.13 1.47 0.24
C ILE A 8 11.87 2.80 0.46
N ALA A 9 13.05 2.95 -0.15
CA ALA A 9 13.85 4.18 -0.05
C ALA A 9 13.15 5.41 -0.67
N GLY A 10 12.41 5.20 -1.75
CA GLY A 10 11.59 6.25 -2.38
C GLY A 10 10.45 6.70 -1.48
N GLY A 11 9.70 5.76 -0.90
CA GLY A 11 8.65 6.02 0.08
C GLY A 11 9.17 6.75 1.32
N TYR A 12 10.29 6.30 1.85
CA TYR A 12 10.97 6.94 2.98
C TYR A 12 11.30 8.41 2.70
N ARG A 13 12.04 8.70 1.62
CA ARG A 13 12.43 10.08 1.26
C ARG A 13 11.23 10.99 1.00
N SER A 14 10.24 10.48 0.26
CA SER A 14 9.04 11.26 -0.06
C SER A 14 8.20 11.59 1.18
N THR A 15 8.17 10.67 2.15
CA THR A 15 7.47 10.90 3.42
C THR A 15 8.22 11.88 4.31
N LEU A 16 9.56 11.83 4.39
CA LEU A 16 10.34 12.85 5.08
C LEU A 16 10.06 14.24 4.51
N GLN A 17 10.02 14.39 3.19
CA GLN A 17 9.71 15.66 2.54
C GLN A 17 8.27 16.13 2.80
N LEU A 18 7.31 15.19 2.82
CA LEU A 18 5.91 15.51 3.06
C LEU A 18 5.68 15.99 4.49
N LEU A 19 6.21 15.25 5.46
CA LEU A 19 6.03 15.54 6.88
C LEU A 19 6.93 16.70 7.37
N GLY A 20 8.01 17.01 6.64
CA GLY A 20 8.88 18.16 6.89
C GLY A 20 8.36 19.48 6.30
N ASP A 21 7.31 19.47 5.47
CA ASP A 21 6.70 20.68 4.92
C ASP A 21 5.75 21.30 5.95
N PRO A 22 6.06 22.51 6.49
CA PRO A 22 5.25 23.12 7.54
C PRO A 22 3.83 23.51 7.10
N ARG A 23 3.56 23.51 5.79
CA ARG A 23 2.26 23.82 5.22
C ARG A 23 1.30 22.64 5.21
N VAL A 24 1.80 21.43 5.47
CA VAL A 24 1.01 20.19 5.47
C VAL A 24 1.15 19.46 6.81
N SER A 25 0.02 19.06 7.36
CA SER A 25 -0.03 18.27 8.59
C SER A 25 -1.00 17.10 8.41
N PRO A 26 -0.63 16.08 7.62
CA PRO A 26 -1.52 14.96 7.37
C PRO A 26 -1.69 14.10 8.62
N THR A 27 -2.90 13.62 8.84
CA THR A 27 -3.22 12.58 9.84
C THR A 27 -3.31 11.20 9.22
N ALA A 28 -3.33 11.12 7.88
CA ALA A 28 -3.30 9.87 7.14
C ALA A 28 -2.58 10.03 5.79
N ILE A 29 -1.92 8.96 5.34
CA ILE A 29 -1.28 8.88 4.03
C ILE A 29 -1.72 7.59 3.33
N PHE A 30 -2.25 7.72 2.11
CA PHE A 30 -2.36 6.61 1.18
C PHE A 30 -1.09 6.51 0.35
N VAL A 31 -0.53 5.33 0.26
CA VAL A 31 0.72 5.05 -0.45
C VAL A 31 0.46 4.02 -1.54
N ALA A 32 0.89 4.33 -2.76
CA ALA A 32 0.55 3.56 -3.96
C ALA A 32 1.31 2.21 -4.12
N SER A 33 2.06 1.77 -3.13
CA SER A 33 2.54 0.39 -2.99
C SER A 33 2.91 0.09 -1.53
N ASP A 34 2.90 -1.17 -1.15
CA ASP A 34 3.27 -1.62 0.20
C ASP A 34 4.77 -1.37 0.49
N GLU A 35 5.66 -1.55 -0.49
CA GLU A 35 7.07 -1.23 -0.31
C GLU A 35 7.28 0.25 0.05
N MET A 36 6.64 1.16 -0.68
CA MET A 36 6.71 2.58 -0.35
C MET A 36 6.07 2.88 1.00
N ALA A 37 4.98 2.17 1.37
CA ALA A 37 4.32 2.34 2.67
C ALA A 37 5.22 1.89 3.83
N MET A 38 5.99 0.83 3.68
CA MET A 38 7.01 0.41 4.65
C MET A 38 8.06 1.52 4.86
N GLY A 39 8.53 2.12 3.77
CA GLY A 39 9.41 3.29 3.82
C GLY A 39 8.77 4.49 4.53
N ALA A 40 7.48 4.73 4.29
CA ALA A 40 6.73 5.79 4.96
C ALA A 40 6.60 5.56 6.48
N ILE A 41 6.36 4.32 6.92
CA ILE A 41 6.31 3.95 8.34
C ILE A 41 7.67 4.21 9.00
N MET A 42 8.78 3.85 8.34
CA MET A 42 10.13 4.10 8.85
C MET A 42 10.40 5.60 8.98
N ALA A 43 10.07 6.39 7.97
CA ALA A 43 10.24 7.85 7.98
C ALA A 43 9.40 8.52 9.09
N ALA A 44 8.16 8.10 9.28
CA ALA A 44 7.30 8.58 10.37
C ALA A 44 7.94 8.31 11.73
N ARG A 45 8.45 7.10 11.94
CA ARG A 45 9.15 6.72 13.18
C ARG A 45 10.38 7.58 13.43
N ASP A 46 11.22 7.80 12.42
CA ASP A 46 12.44 8.62 12.54
C ASP A 46 12.12 10.08 12.86
N LEU A 47 10.95 10.56 12.45
CA LEU A 47 10.43 11.89 12.82
C LEU A 47 9.67 11.91 14.15
N GLY A 48 9.70 10.82 14.92
CA GLY A 48 9.04 10.71 16.23
C GLY A 48 7.51 10.63 16.15
N LYS A 49 6.94 10.37 14.97
CA LYS A 49 5.50 10.17 14.81
C LYS A 49 5.12 8.71 15.01
N ARG A 50 4.09 8.48 15.81
CA ARG A 50 3.54 7.15 16.08
C ARG A 50 2.55 6.78 14.98
N VAL A 51 2.74 5.60 14.42
CA VAL A 51 1.79 4.98 13.49
C VAL A 51 1.05 3.88 14.27
N PRO A 52 -0.28 3.94 14.38
CA PRO A 52 -1.23 4.82 13.70
C PRO A 52 -1.59 6.11 14.46
N ASP A 53 -1.17 6.28 15.72
CA ASP A 53 -1.69 7.30 16.63
C ASP A 53 -1.58 8.75 16.13
N ASP A 54 -0.47 9.11 15.53
CA ASP A 54 -0.22 10.45 15.00
C ASP A 54 -0.39 10.51 13.48
N LEU A 55 -0.29 9.34 12.82
CA LEU A 55 -0.36 9.21 11.36
C LEU A 55 -0.82 7.81 10.97
N SER A 56 -1.98 7.70 10.33
CA SER A 56 -2.41 6.46 9.68
C SER A 56 -1.74 6.29 8.33
N ILE A 57 -1.30 5.05 8.02
CA ILE A 57 -0.68 4.73 6.73
C ILE A 57 -1.36 3.49 6.15
N ILE A 58 -1.78 3.58 4.89
CA ILE A 58 -2.34 2.47 4.12
C ILE A 58 -1.55 2.30 2.82
N GLY A 59 -1.27 1.06 2.47
CA GLY A 59 -0.64 0.67 1.21
C GLY A 59 -1.59 -0.02 0.24
N ILE A 60 -1.04 -0.55 -0.82
CA ILE A 60 -1.70 -1.40 -1.80
C ILE A 60 -0.68 -2.42 -2.31
N ASP A 61 -1.08 -3.63 -2.54
CA ASP A 61 -0.48 -4.82 -3.16
C ASP A 61 -0.80 -6.10 -2.38
N GLY A 62 -0.76 -6.06 -1.04
CA GLY A 62 -0.83 -7.24 -0.19
C GLY A 62 0.53 -7.93 -0.06
N HIS A 63 1.60 -7.14 0.05
CA HIS A 63 2.97 -7.64 0.16
C HIS A 63 3.16 -8.51 1.41
N GLU A 64 3.92 -9.61 1.30
CA GLU A 64 4.16 -10.57 2.39
C GLU A 64 4.77 -9.95 3.66
N LEU A 65 5.60 -8.92 3.51
CA LEU A 65 6.19 -8.19 4.64
C LEU A 65 5.19 -7.27 5.36
N GLY A 66 3.99 -7.08 4.83
CA GLY A 66 2.97 -6.21 5.41
C GLY A 66 2.60 -6.59 6.85
N ASP A 67 2.61 -7.89 7.18
CA ASP A 67 2.33 -8.38 8.54
C ASP A 67 3.39 -7.90 9.55
N PHE A 68 4.67 -7.95 9.19
CA PHE A 68 5.77 -7.51 10.05
C PHE A 68 5.70 -6.01 10.36
N PHE A 69 5.28 -5.21 9.38
CA PHE A 69 5.08 -3.77 9.56
C PHE A 69 3.72 -3.44 10.20
N GLY A 70 2.81 -4.41 10.30
CA GLY A 70 1.43 -4.17 10.70
C GLY A 70 0.69 -3.27 9.72
N LEU A 71 1.03 -3.36 8.43
CA LEU A 71 0.54 -2.47 7.38
C LEU A 71 -0.86 -2.85 6.93
N THR A 72 -1.80 -1.93 7.08
CA THR A 72 -3.11 -1.98 6.42
C THR A 72 -2.90 -1.80 4.92
N THR A 73 -3.46 -2.69 4.11
CA THR A 73 -3.25 -2.69 2.65
C THR A 73 -4.48 -3.16 1.89
N VAL A 74 -4.58 -2.74 0.65
CA VAL A 74 -5.49 -3.34 -0.33
C VAL A 74 -4.75 -4.50 -1.00
N SER A 75 -5.08 -5.74 -0.62
CA SER A 75 -4.52 -6.93 -1.26
C SER A 75 -5.14 -7.14 -2.64
N GLN A 76 -4.29 -7.27 -3.65
CA GLN A 76 -4.68 -7.53 -5.03
C GLN A 76 -4.49 -9.00 -5.43
N PHE A 77 -4.10 -9.87 -4.50
CA PHE A 77 -3.80 -11.30 -4.75
C PHE A 77 -2.85 -11.52 -5.94
N PRO A 78 -1.60 -11.01 -5.89
CA PRO A 78 -0.68 -11.04 -7.03
C PRO A 78 -0.37 -12.44 -7.54
N GLU A 79 -0.35 -13.45 -6.67
CA GLU A 79 -0.16 -14.85 -7.06
C GLU A 79 -1.33 -15.35 -7.93
N THR A 80 -2.56 -15.01 -7.56
CA THR A 80 -3.76 -15.36 -8.34
C THR A 80 -3.74 -14.65 -9.69
N GLN A 81 -3.36 -13.37 -9.71
CA GLN A 81 -3.23 -12.62 -10.96
C GLN A 81 -2.18 -13.24 -11.88
N GLY A 82 -1.00 -13.56 -11.34
CA GLY A 82 0.08 -14.20 -12.09
C GLY A 82 -0.33 -15.57 -12.66
N ARG A 83 -1.01 -16.40 -11.85
CA ARG A 83 -1.50 -17.72 -12.30
C ARG A 83 -2.50 -17.58 -13.45
N LEU A 84 -3.50 -16.71 -13.30
CA LEU A 84 -4.52 -16.50 -14.33
C LEU A 84 -3.93 -15.92 -15.62
N ALA A 85 -2.96 -15.00 -15.51
CA ALA A 85 -2.26 -14.46 -16.67
C ALA A 85 -1.45 -15.55 -17.40
N ALA A 86 -0.76 -16.41 -16.65
CA ALA A 86 0.01 -17.52 -17.24
C ALA A 86 -0.92 -18.55 -17.92
N GLU A 87 -2.03 -18.92 -17.28
CA GLU A 87 -3.04 -19.81 -17.88
C GLU A 87 -3.58 -19.23 -19.19
N ALA A 88 -3.91 -17.94 -19.20
CA ALA A 88 -4.40 -17.27 -20.41
C ALA A 88 -3.37 -17.31 -21.56
N VAL A 89 -2.10 -17.08 -21.26
CA VAL A 89 -1.02 -17.18 -22.29
C VAL A 89 -0.89 -18.61 -22.80
N LEU A 90 -0.95 -19.63 -21.95
CA LEU A 90 -0.85 -21.03 -22.37
C LEU A 90 -2.02 -21.42 -23.29
N HIS A 91 -3.26 -21.06 -22.92
CA HIS A 91 -4.43 -21.27 -23.78
C HIS A 91 -4.29 -20.62 -25.16
N ALA A 92 -3.78 -19.38 -25.20
CA ALA A 92 -3.53 -18.70 -26.46
C ALA A 92 -2.47 -19.40 -27.33
N LEU A 93 -1.43 -19.96 -26.72
CA LEU A 93 -0.39 -20.73 -27.43
C LEU A 93 -0.92 -22.06 -27.98
N ASP A 94 -1.87 -22.67 -27.29
CA ASP A 94 -2.56 -23.89 -27.74
C ASP A 94 -3.61 -23.63 -28.84
N GLY A 95 -3.74 -22.38 -29.29
CA GLY A 95 -4.67 -21.98 -30.36
C GLY A 95 -6.10 -21.78 -29.88
N GLU A 96 -6.33 -21.72 -28.58
CA GLU A 96 -7.65 -21.41 -28.01
C GLU A 96 -7.95 -19.90 -28.11
N SER A 97 -9.22 -19.58 -28.29
CA SER A 97 -9.69 -18.20 -28.39
C SER A 97 -9.56 -17.50 -27.04
N MET A 98 -8.76 -16.44 -26.93
CA MET A 98 -8.73 -15.59 -25.74
C MET A 98 -10.05 -14.83 -25.58
N PRO A 99 -10.60 -14.73 -24.37
CA PRO A 99 -11.74 -13.87 -24.15
C PRO A 99 -11.39 -12.42 -24.52
N ALA A 100 -12.19 -11.81 -25.37
CA ALA A 100 -11.99 -10.44 -25.85
C ALA A 100 -12.44 -9.37 -24.82
N HIS A 101 -12.55 -9.71 -23.54
CA HIS A 101 -12.99 -8.80 -22.47
C HIS A 101 -12.00 -8.78 -21.32
N ASN A 102 -12.01 -7.69 -20.58
CA ASN A 102 -11.27 -7.56 -19.34
C ASN A 102 -11.78 -8.55 -18.30
N VAL A 103 -10.87 -9.13 -17.53
CA VAL A 103 -11.19 -9.96 -16.38
C VAL A 103 -10.99 -9.14 -15.13
N ASP A 104 -12.08 -8.87 -14.41
CA ASP A 104 -12.02 -8.19 -13.12
C ASP A 104 -11.62 -9.22 -12.05
N LEU A 105 -10.55 -8.89 -11.32
CA LEU A 105 -10.06 -9.73 -10.24
C LEU A 105 -10.49 -9.17 -8.88
N PRO A 106 -10.73 -10.03 -7.89
CA PRO A 106 -11.10 -9.59 -6.56
C PRO A 106 -9.93 -8.86 -5.89
N PHE A 107 -10.26 -7.96 -4.98
CA PHE A 107 -9.32 -7.35 -4.04
C PHE A 107 -9.92 -7.36 -2.64
N GLU A 108 -9.09 -7.20 -1.62
CA GLU A 108 -9.51 -7.21 -0.22
C GLU A 108 -8.80 -6.11 0.56
N LEU A 109 -9.54 -5.41 1.42
CA LEU A 109 -8.96 -4.51 2.41
C LEU A 109 -8.52 -5.31 3.64
N VAL A 110 -7.22 -5.45 3.83
CA VAL A 110 -6.62 -6.11 4.99
C VAL A 110 -6.27 -5.06 6.02
N VAL A 111 -7.10 -4.92 7.05
CA VAL A 111 -6.91 -3.94 8.13
C VAL A 111 -5.92 -4.48 9.15
N ARG A 112 -4.87 -3.69 9.45
CA ARG A 112 -3.84 -4.00 10.44
C ARG A 112 -3.60 -2.79 11.36
N ARG A 113 -2.43 -2.72 12.00
CA ARG A 113 -2.11 -1.73 13.03
C ARG A 113 -1.67 -0.37 12.50
N SER A 114 -1.49 -0.19 11.20
CA SER A 114 -1.01 1.08 10.64
C SER A 114 -2.10 2.12 10.42
N THR A 115 -3.36 1.78 10.70
CA THR A 115 -4.51 2.69 10.57
C THR A 115 -5.38 2.69 11.83
N SER A 116 -5.90 3.85 12.18
CA SER A 116 -6.88 4.03 13.26
C SER A 116 -7.80 5.22 12.97
N VAL A 117 -8.82 5.38 13.78
CA VAL A 117 -9.63 6.61 13.78
C VAL A 117 -8.76 7.80 14.23
N PRO A 118 -8.97 9.02 13.68
CA PRO A 118 -8.29 10.22 14.14
C PRO A 118 -8.50 10.48 15.63
N LYS A 119 -7.48 11.01 16.32
CA LYS A 119 -7.52 11.25 17.77
C LYS A 119 -8.65 12.17 18.21
N ASP A 120 -9.00 13.16 17.40
CA ASP A 120 -10.09 14.10 17.64
C ASP A 120 -11.49 13.47 17.54
N GLN A 121 -11.58 12.23 17.04
CA GLN A 121 -12.81 11.45 16.90
C GLN A 121 -12.90 10.28 17.88
N LEU A 122 -11.89 10.10 18.74
CA LEU A 122 -11.94 9.08 19.78
C LEU A 122 -12.93 9.53 20.88
N PRO A 123 -13.85 8.66 21.32
CA PRO A 123 -14.70 8.97 22.46
C PRO A 123 -13.83 9.19 23.72
N ALA A 124 -14.22 10.16 24.51
CA ALA A 124 -13.56 10.50 25.77
C ALA A 124 -13.60 9.34 26.75
#